data_f90f127ced565e4f09d723288cfd293f
#
_entry.id   f90f127ced565e4f09d723288cfd293f
#
_cell.length_a   1.000
_cell.length_b   1.000
_cell.length_c   1.000
_cell.angle_alpha   90.00
_cell.angle_beta   90.00
_cell.angle_gamma   90.00
#
_symmetry.space_group_name_H-M   'P 1'
#
loop_
_entity.id
_entity.type
_entity.pdbx_description
1 polymer ?
#
loop_
_entity_poly.entity_id
_entity_poly.type
_entity_poly.pdbx_seq_one_letter_code
_entity_poly.pdbx_strand_id
1 'polypeptide(L)'
;LSLHDALPISFTGSADTAAKLRVNANIVRNSIPFNAEADSLNCAILADDVSPDDEEFDLFVKEVVREMTVKAGQKCTAIRRAIVPRKHLDAVAEKIKARLSKVVVGDPSVEGVKMGALASKSQQSDVAERVAMLRQSAELVCGGDAHFSLVGEGVAQGAFFQPTLLLCQQPMNTDSVHDIEAFGPVSTLMPYDNMEEAMALAKRGKGSLVGSLITKTPEVAAQVVPRLAANHGRLHILDRESAGESTGHGSPLPSLKHGGPGRA
;
A
#
# COMPACT_ATOMS: atom_id res chain seq x y z
N LEU A 1 -8.84 -12.73 -41.96
CA LEU A 1 -8.61 -12.02 -40.71
C LEU A 1 -7.14 -12.19 -40.36
N SER A 2 -6.40 -11.08 -40.32
CA SER A 2 -5.00 -11.08 -39.96
C SER A 2 -4.88 -11.49 -38.48
N LEU A 3 -3.85 -12.29 -38.14
CA LEU A 3 -3.52 -12.64 -36.75
C LEU A 3 -3.21 -11.40 -35.89
N HIS A 4 -3.12 -10.22 -36.51
CA HIS A 4 -2.93 -8.94 -35.83
C HIS A 4 -4.23 -8.32 -35.29
N ASP A 5 -5.38 -8.91 -35.55
CA ASP A 5 -6.69 -8.41 -35.12
C ASP A 5 -7.17 -9.05 -33.80
N ALA A 6 -6.37 -9.90 -33.17
CA ALA A 6 -6.68 -10.38 -31.82
C ALA A 6 -6.59 -9.22 -30.83
N LEU A 7 -7.73 -8.80 -30.28
CA LEU A 7 -7.76 -7.76 -29.25
C LEU A 7 -6.90 -8.18 -28.05
N PRO A 8 -6.09 -7.26 -27.52
CA PRO A 8 -5.30 -7.55 -26.31
C PRO A 8 -6.22 -7.81 -25.13
N ILE A 9 -5.83 -8.71 -24.26
CA ILE A 9 -6.48 -8.93 -22.98
C ILE A 9 -5.83 -8.01 -21.96
N SER A 10 -6.61 -7.17 -21.31
CA SER A 10 -6.21 -6.40 -20.15
C SER A 10 -6.91 -6.94 -18.91
N PHE A 11 -6.15 -7.29 -17.90
CA PHE A 11 -6.64 -7.85 -16.64
C PHE A 11 -6.17 -6.98 -15.47
N THR A 12 -7.07 -6.71 -14.53
CA THR A 12 -6.74 -6.10 -13.24
C THR A 12 -7.24 -7.01 -12.13
N GLY A 13 -6.38 -7.41 -11.21
CA GLY A 13 -6.73 -8.30 -10.10
C GLY A 13 -5.50 -8.89 -9.41
N SER A 14 -5.66 -10.06 -8.75
CA SER A 14 -4.53 -10.70 -8.07
C SER A 14 -3.50 -11.29 -9.02
N ALA A 15 -2.23 -11.29 -8.60
CA ALA A 15 -1.14 -11.91 -9.35
C ALA A 15 -1.37 -13.41 -9.61
N ASP A 16 -1.97 -14.13 -8.66
CA ASP A 16 -2.33 -15.54 -8.80
C ASP A 16 -3.34 -15.76 -9.95
N THR A 17 -4.35 -14.88 -10.06
CA THR A 17 -5.33 -14.96 -11.15
C THR A 17 -4.69 -14.57 -12.49
N ALA A 18 -3.87 -13.52 -12.51
CA ALA A 18 -3.12 -13.12 -13.71
C ALA A 18 -2.25 -14.25 -14.23
N ALA A 19 -1.53 -14.95 -13.34
CA ALA A 19 -0.71 -16.11 -13.71
C ALA A 19 -1.52 -17.24 -14.33
N LYS A 20 -2.67 -17.60 -13.72
CA LYS A 20 -3.58 -18.62 -14.25
C LYS A 20 -4.12 -18.25 -15.64
N LEU A 21 -4.49 -17.00 -15.85
CA LEU A 21 -4.97 -16.52 -17.15
C LEU A 21 -3.85 -16.55 -18.20
N ARG A 22 -2.67 -16.09 -17.85
CA ARG A 22 -1.51 -15.99 -18.77
C ARG A 22 -1.09 -17.32 -19.36
N VAL A 23 -1.25 -18.42 -18.64
CA VAL A 23 -0.95 -19.78 -19.14
C VAL A 23 -2.08 -20.43 -19.91
N ASN A 24 -3.20 -19.72 -20.14
CA ASN A 24 -4.32 -20.26 -20.90
C ASN A 24 -3.87 -20.62 -22.34
N ALA A 25 -4.23 -21.83 -22.79
CA ALA A 25 -3.78 -22.36 -24.06
C ALA A 25 -4.14 -21.47 -25.27
N ASN A 26 -5.28 -20.77 -25.24
CA ASN A 26 -5.66 -19.86 -26.31
C ASN A 26 -4.77 -18.62 -26.36
N ILE A 27 -4.42 -18.06 -25.19
CA ILE A 27 -3.52 -16.90 -25.09
C ILE A 27 -2.14 -17.27 -25.63
N VAL A 28 -1.61 -18.40 -25.16
CA VAL A 28 -0.28 -18.86 -25.54
C VAL A 28 -0.19 -19.23 -27.02
N ARG A 29 -1.11 -20.09 -27.51
CA ARG A 29 -1.08 -20.61 -28.91
C ARG A 29 -1.30 -19.51 -29.94
N ASN A 30 -2.14 -18.54 -29.64
CA ASN A 30 -2.49 -17.47 -30.58
C ASN A 30 -1.65 -16.20 -30.32
N SER A 31 -0.65 -16.25 -29.44
CA SER A 31 0.20 -15.10 -29.08
C SER A 31 -0.60 -13.84 -28.75
N ILE A 32 -1.74 -14.00 -28.06
CA ILE A 32 -2.61 -12.87 -27.69
C ILE A 32 -1.86 -11.97 -26.70
N PRO A 33 -1.71 -10.67 -26.99
CA PRO A 33 -1.13 -9.74 -26.05
C PRO A 33 -1.91 -9.76 -24.73
N PHE A 34 -1.22 -10.02 -23.62
CA PHE A 34 -1.82 -10.08 -22.29
C PHE A 34 -1.14 -9.06 -21.39
N ASN A 35 -1.89 -8.04 -21.00
CA ASN A 35 -1.47 -7.04 -20.04
C ASN A 35 -2.16 -7.27 -18.70
N ALA A 36 -1.40 -7.24 -17.61
CA ALA A 36 -1.94 -7.42 -16.27
C ALA A 36 -1.44 -6.30 -15.35
N GLU A 37 -2.38 -5.66 -14.68
CA GLU A 37 -2.14 -4.89 -13.48
C GLU A 37 -2.51 -5.78 -12.28
N ALA A 38 -1.51 -6.21 -11.53
CA ALA A 38 -1.68 -7.16 -10.45
C ALA A 38 -0.88 -6.71 -9.22
N ASP A 39 -1.10 -7.32 -8.08
CA ASP A 39 -0.51 -7.05 -6.77
C ASP A 39 0.54 -5.91 -6.72
N SER A 40 0.24 -4.82 -6.07
CA SER A 40 1.15 -3.67 -5.98
C SER A 40 1.52 -3.37 -4.53
N LEU A 41 2.79 -3.66 -4.17
CA LEU A 41 3.32 -3.38 -2.84
C LEU A 41 3.90 -1.96 -2.76
N ASN A 42 3.01 -0.98 -2.92
CA ASN A 42 3.37 0.43 -2.89
C ASN A 42 4.03 0.81 -1.56
N CYS A 43 4.98 1.73 -1.61
CA CYS A 43 5.66 2.20 -0.42
C CYS A 43 5.52 3.71 -0.22
N ALA A 44 5.61 4.12 1.05
CA ALA A 44 5.88 5.49 1.43
C ALA A 44 7.17 5.53 2.25
N ILE A 45 8.05 6.45 1.94
CA ILE A 45 9.32 6.65 2.63
C ILE A 45 9.24 7.95 3.42
N LEU A 46 9.44 7.89 4.72
CA LEU A 46 9.76 9.05 5.54
C LEU A 46 11.26 9.27 5.45
N ALA A 47 11.71 10.40 4.92
CA ALA A 47 13.13 10.68 4.78
C ALA A 47 13.80 10.96 6.13
N ASP A 48 15.12 10.80 6.19
CA ASP A 48 15.91 10.94 7.43
C ASP A 48 16.17 12.38 7.85
N ASP A 49 15.85 13.34 6.96
CA ASP A 49 15.84 14.79 7.23
C ASP A 49 14.59 15.25 7.98
N VAL A 50 13.57 14.37 8.13
CA VAL A 50 12.32 14.69 8.83
C VAL A 50 12.39 14.20 10.27
N SER A 51 12.04 15.08 11.21
CA SER A 51 11.99 14.83 12.65
C SER A 51 10.55 14.74 13.17
N PRO A 52 10.29 14.13 14.36
CA PRO A 52 8.93 13.96 14.89
C PRO A 52 8.14 15.25 15.14
N ASP A 53 8.82 16.39 15.25
CA ASP A 53 8.22 17.72 15.46
C ASP A 53 7.92 18.46 14.14
N ASP A 54 8.34 17.91 13.00
CA ASP A 54 8.11 18.50 11.69
C ASP A 54 6.70 18.20 11.17
N GLU A 55 6.12 19.11 10.39
CA GLU A 55 4.81 18.92 9.75
C GLU A 55 4.83 17.73 8.78
N GLU A 56 5.95 17.50 8.10
CA GLU A 56 6.16 16.38 7.18
C GLU A 56 6.00 15.03 7.88
N PHE A 57 6.36 14.95 9.17
CA PHE A 57 6.13 13.73 9.95
C PHE A 57 4.64 13.43 10.12
N ASP A 58 3.84 14.46 10.43
CA ASP A 58 2.40 14.32 10.53
C ASP A 58 1.73 14.05 9.18
N LEU A 59 2.27 14.58 8.09
CA LEU A 59 1.85 14.26 6.72
C LEU A 59 2.08 12.79 6.40
N PHE A 60 3.26 12.25 6.71
CA PHE A 60 3.54 10.82 6.50
C PHE A 60 2.54 9.94 7.25
N VAL A 61 2.34 10.20 8.54
CA VAL A 61 1.40 9.44 9.38
C VAL A 61 -0.03 9.55 8.83
N LYS A 62 -0.44 10.75 8.40
CA LYS A 62 -1.76 11.00 7.80
C LYS A 62 -1.96 10.20 6.51
N GLU A 63 -0.96 10.21 5.60
CA GLU A 63 -1.05 9.49 4.35
C GLU A 63 -1.10 7.97 4.56
N VAL A 64 -0.28 7.40 5.45
CA VAL A 64 -0.32 5.97 5.77
C VAL A 64 -1.70 5.57 6.30
N VAL A 65 -2.23 6.30 7.29
CA VAL A 65 -3.55 6.00 7.88
C VAL A 65 -4.67 6.16 6.84
N ARG A 66 -4.62 7.22 6.03
CA ARG A 66 -5.60 7.45 4.96
C ARG A 66 -5.62 6.30 3.96
N GLU A 67 -4.45 5.86 3.50
CA GLU A 67 -4.32 4.80 2.52
C GLU A 67 -4.73 3.43 3.09
N MET A 68 -4.59 3.22 4.39
CA MET A 68 -5.11 2.04 5.09
C MET A 68 -6.64 2.04 5.19
N THR A 69 -7.28 3.20 5.33
CA THR A 69 -8.70 3.27 5.72
C THR A 69 -9.66 3.66 4.59
N VAL A 70 -9.22 4.45 3.62
CA VAL A 70 -10.05 4.81 2.46
C VAL A 70 -10.35 3.55 1.65
N LYS A 71 -11.64 3.30 1.37
CA LYS A 71 -12.14 2.07 0.73
C LYS A 71 -11.70 0.80 1.48
N ALA A 72 -11.56 0.86 2.81
CA ALA A 72 -11.03 -0.23 3.64
C ALA A 72 -9.67 -0.76 3.14
N GLY A 73 -8.81 0.13 2.63
CA GLY A 73 -7.50 -0.23 2.06
C GLY A 73 -7.55 -1.02 0.74
N GLN A 74 -8.73 -1.29 0.18
CA GLN A 74 -8.89 -2.01 -1.09
C GLN A 74 -8.69 -1.08 -2.28
N LYS A 75 -7.47 -0.59 -2.40
CA LYS A 75 -6.97 0.24 -3.50
C LYS A 75 -5.67 -0.37 -4.02
N CYS A 76 -5.54 -0.46 -5.33
CA CYS A 76 -4.30 -0.92 -5.97
C CYS A 76 -3.09 -0.02 -5.63
N THR A 77 -3.34 1.23 -5.24
CA THR A 77 -2.33 2.22 -4.86
C THR A 77 -2.10 2.33 -3.35
N ALA A 78 -2.79 1.58 -2.48
CA ALA A 78 -2.66 1.72 -1.04
C ALA A 78 -1.22 1.49 -0.55
N ILE A 79 -0.79 2.24 0.48
CA ILE A 79 0.53 2.09 1.08
C ILE A 79 0.57 0.78 1.88
N ARG A 80 1.27 -0.21 1.35
CA ARG A 80 1.47 -1.51 2.00
C ARG A 80 2.74 -1.55 2.83
N ARG A 81 3.73 -0.72 2.47
CA ARG A 81 5.05 -0.69 3.08
C ARG A 81 5.39 0.73 3.48
N ALA A 82 5.43 1.00 4.78
CA ALA A 82 5.79 2.28 5.37
C ALA A 82 7.25 2.22 5.83
N ILE A 83 8.16 2.83 5.07
CA ILE A 83 9.62 2.76 5.25
C ILE A 83 10.05 3.98 6.05
N VAL A 84 10.64 3.78 7.24
CA VAL A 84 10.87 4.84 8.21
C VAL A 84 12.29 4.79 8.80
N PRO A 85 12.91 5.94 9.15
CA PRO A 85 14.18 5.91 9.86
C PRO A 85 14.06 5.13 11.16
N ARG A 86 14.99 4.21 11.45
CA ARG A 86 14.98 3.39 12.68
C ARG A 86 14.89 4.25 13.94
N LYS A 87 15.57 5.38 13.95
CA LYS A 87 15.55 6.35 15.06
C LYS A 87 14.16 6.94 15.36
N HIS A 88 13.21 6.86 14.41
CA HIS A 88 11.85 7.40 14.53
C HIS A 88 10.77 6.32 14.54
N LEU A 89 11.16 5.05 14.52
CA LEU A 89 10.24 3.92 14.38
C LEU A 89 9.12 3.94 15.44
N ASP A 90 9.49 4.05 16.71
CA ASP A 90 8.52 4.03 17.82
C ASP A 90 7.58 5.24 17.76
N ALA A 91 8.10 6.42 17.45
CA ALA A 91 7.28 7.63 17.30
C ALA A 91 6.27 7.51 16.17
N VAL A 92 6.68 6.94 15.02
CA VAL A 92 5.78 6.68 13.88
C VAL A 92 4.72 5.64 14.27
N ALA A 93 5.14 4.53 14.87
CA ALA A 93 4.25 3.44 15.28
C ALA A 93 3.16 3.95 16.24
N GLU A 94 3.53 4.69 17.27
CA GLU A 94 2.59 5.24 18.25
C GLU A 94 1.64 6.29 17.62
N LYS A 95 2.15 7.19 16.76
CA LYS A 95 1.27 8.17 16.09
C LYS A 95 0.28 7.51 15.13
N ILE A 96 0.71 6.50 14.35
CA ILE A 96 -0.21 5.75 13.47
C ILE A 96 -1.25 5.00 14.31
N LYS A 97 -0.84 4.27 15.34
CA LYS A 97 -1.73 3.55 16.27
C LYS A 97 -2.76 4.49 16.91
N ALA A 98 -2.32 5.65 17.40
CA ALA A 98 -3.20 6.67 17.98
C ALA A 98 -4.21 7.24 16.97
N ARG A 99 -3.85 7.36 15.69
CA ARG A 99 -4.81 7.77 14.64
C ARG A 99 -5.75 6.63 14.25
N LEU A 100 -5.27 5.41 14.12
CA LEU A 100 -6.08 4.24 13.79
C LEU A 100 -7.11 3.93 14.88
N SER A 101 -6.78 4.15 16.16
CA SER A 101 -7.72 3.95 17.27
C SER A 101 -8.94 4.89 17.23
N LYS A 102 -8.86 5.99 16.48
CA LYS A 102 -9.96 6.95 16.26
C LYS A 102 -10.79 6.64 15.00
N VAL A 103 -10.43 5.62 14.25
CA VAL A 103 -11.15 5.24 13.02
C VAL A 103 -12.39 4.44 13.42
N VAL A 104 -13.54 5.04 13.26
CA VAL A 104 -14.82 4.39 13.47
C VAL A 104 -15.13 3.51 12.26
N VAL A 105 -15.30 2.20 12.50
CA VAL A 105 -15.60 1.20 11.47
C VAL A 105 -17.07 0.79 11.58
N GLY A 106 -17.76 0.69 10.46
CA GLY A 106 -19.18 0.33 10.50
C GLY A 106 -19.92 0.63 9.21
N ASP A 107 -21.23 0.79 9.33
CA ASP A 107 -22.11 1.19 8.22
C ASP A 107 -21.78 2.62 7.76
N PRO A 108 -21.38 2.82 6.50
CA PRO A 108 -21.03 4.15 5.97
C PRO A 108 -22.20 5.16 5.98
N SER A 109 -23.46 4.70 6.11
CA SER A 109 -24.62 5.58 6.23
C SER A 109 -24.73 6.25 7.60
N VAL A 110 -24.03 5.73 8.60
CA VAL A 110 -24.03 6.27 9.96
C VAL A 110 -23.01 7.41 10.08
N GLU A 111 -23.45 8.53 10.61
CA GLU A 111 -22.57 9.70 10.82
C GLU A 111 -21.38 9.33 11.72
N GLY A 112 -20.19 9.81 11.35
CA GLY A 112 -18.95 9.54 12.08
C GLY A 112 -18.21 8.27 11.65
N VAL A 113 -18.84 7.35 10.91
CA VAL A 113 -18.14 6.19 10.34
C VAL A 113 -17.14 6.65 9.29
N LYS A 114 -15.90 6.18 9.40
CA LYS A 114 -14.78 6.54 8.53
C LYS A 114 -14.32 5.40 7.63
N MET A 115 -14.64 4.14 7.98
CA MET A 115 -14.28 2.97 7.19
C MET A 115 -15.44 1.97 7.16
N GLY A 116 -15.82 1.55 5.97
CA GLY A 116 -16.83 0.51 5.72
C GLY A 116 -16.25 -0.90 5.64
N ALA A 117 -17.07 -1.83 5.15
CA ALA A 117 -16.69 -3.21 4.93
C ALA A 117 -15.77 -3.38 3.70
N LEU A 118 -15.07 -4.49 3.65
CA LEU A 118 -14.44 -5.04 2.45
C LEU A 118 -15.51 -5.44 1.42
N ALA A 119 -15.11 -5.61 0.18
CA ALA A 119 -16.02 -5.89 -0.94
C ALA A 119 -16.80 -7.21 -0.77
N SER A 120 -16.26 -8.21 -0.06
CA SER A 120 -16.93 -9.49 0.16
C SER A 120 -16.34 -10.27 1.35
N LYS A 121 -17.07 -11.30 1.79
CA LYS A 121 -16.60 -12.27 2.81
C LYS A 121 -15.37 -13.06 2.34
N SER A 122 -15.28 -13.38 1.04
CA SER A 122 -14.09 -14.03 0.50
C SER A 122 -12.86 -13.12 0.57
N GLN A 123 -13.04 -11.83 0.32
CA GLN A 123 -11.97 -10.85 0.49
C GLN A 123 -11.57 -10.69 1.96
N GLN A 124 -12.52 -10.75 2.88
CA GLN A 124 -12.23 -10.73 4.33
C GLN A 124 -11.37 -11.93 4.73
N SER A 125 -11.71 -13.13 4.24
CA SER A 125 -10.93 -14.35 4.51
C SER A 125 -9.53 -14.28 3.90
N ASP A 126 -9.41 -13.79 2.67
CA ASP A 126 -8.13 -13.62 1.99
C ASP A 126 -7.22 -12.64 2.76
N VAL A 127 -7.74 -11.48 3.16
CA VAL A 127 -6.97 -10.52 3.98
C VAL A 127 -6.53 -11.13 5.31
N ALA A 128 -7.39 -11.88 5.99
CA ALA A 128 -7.05 -12.55 7.24
C ALA A 128 -5.92 -13.58 7.04
N GLU A 129 -5.98 -14.38 5.97
CA GLU A 129 -4.94 -15.34 5.62
C GLU A 129 -3.60 -14.63 5.32
N ARG A 130 -3.62 -13.58 4.49
CA ARG A 130 -2.42 -12.80 4.15
C ARG A 130 -1.80 -12.14 5.40
N VAL A 131 -2.61 -11.60 6.31
CA VAL A 131 -2.13 -11.08 7.59
C VAL A 131 -1.52 -12.19 8.44
N ALA A 132 -2.13 -13.38 8.51
CA ALA A 132 -1.55 -14.50 9.23
C ALA A 132 -0.19 -14.94 8.66
N MET A 133 -0.03 -14.92 7.34
CA MET A 133 1.26 -15.19 6.69
C MET A 133 2.30 -14.11 7.03
N LEU A 134 1.93 -12.83 6.95
CA LEU A 134 2.83 -11.71 7.27
C LEU A 134 3.28 -11.75 8.74
N ARG A 135 2.39 -12.15 9.66
CA ARG A 135 2.70 -12.28 11.10
C ARG A 135 3.70 -13.38 11.44
N GLN A 136 4.07 -14.23 10.53
CA GLN A 136 5.17 -15.18 10.73
C GLN A 136 6.53 -14.48 10.76
N SER A 137 6.63 -13.27 10.22
CA SER A 137 7.88 -12.52 10.08
C SER A 137 7.74 -11.03 10.44
N ALA A 138 6.56 -10.60 10.88
CA ALA A 138 6.28 -9.24 11.32
C ALA A 138 5.43 -9.25 12.59
N GLU A 139 5.75 -8.34 13.50
CA GLU A 139 5.04 -8.16 14.77
C GLU A 139 3.74 -7.39 14.57
N LEU A 140 2.72 -7.67 15.37
CA LEU A 140 1.49 -6.90 15.39
C LEU A 140 1.67 -5.65 16.27
N VAL A 141 1.54 -4.47 15.69
CA VAL A 141 1.55 -3.19 16.42
C VAL A 141 0.15 -2.83 16.92
N CYS A 142 -0.87 -2.95 16.05
CA CYS A 142 -2.27 -2.77 16.42
C CYS A 142 -3.21 -3.37 15.39
N GLY A 143 -4.45 -3.59 15.78
CA GLY A 143 -5.45 -4.23 14.92
C GLY A 143 -5.36 -5.76 14.96
N GLY A 144 -5.82 -6.40 13.90
CA GLY A 144 -5.72 -7.85 13.75
C GLY A 144 -6.72 -8.67 14.56
N ASP A 145 -7.61 -8.02 15.32
CA ASP A 145 -8.65 -8.72 16.10
C ASP A 145 -9.82 -9.11 15.20
N ALA A 146 -10.29 -10.35 15.39
CA ALA A 146 -11.50 -10.85 14.74
C ALA A 146 -12.77 -10.18 15.33
N HIS A 147 -12.68 -9.71 16.58
CA HIS A 147 -13.78 -9.06 17.31
C HIS A 147 -13.37 -7.64 17.70
N PHE A 148 -13.97 -6.66 17.05
CA PHE A 148 -13.78 -5.24 17.35
C PHE A 148 -15.12 -4.50 17.21
N SER A 149 -15.21 -3.31 17.78
CA SER A 149 -16.45 -2.54 17.78
C SER A 149 -16.83 -2.08 16.39
N LEU A 150 -18.07 -2.36 15.98
CA LEU A 150 -18.67 -1.90 14.74
C LEU A 150 -19.87 -0.98 15.05
N VAL A 151 -20.05 0.03 14.24
CA VAL A 151 -21.16 1.00 14.35
C VAL A 151 -22.17 0.79 13.23
N GLY A 152 -23.46 0.73 13.59
CA GLY A 152 -24.58 0.55 12.66
C GLY A 152 -25.40 -0.70 12.93
N GLU A 153 -26.56 -0.79 12.29
CA GLU A 153 -27.45 -1.95 12.35
C GLU A 153 -27.06 -3.00 11.30
N GLY A 154 -27.21 -4.29 11.63
CA GLY A 154 -26.94 -5.37 10.68
C GLY A 154 -25.46 -5.57 10.31
N VAL A 155 -24.53 -4.84 10.91
CA VAL A 155 -23.10 -4.88 10.58
C VAL A 155 -22.45 -6.25 10.87
N ALA A 156 -23.00 -7.06 11.76
CA ALA A 156 -22.43 -8.35 12.12
C ALA A 156 -22.28 -9.32 10.92
N GLN A 157 -23.08 -9.15 9.89
CA GLN A 157 -23.00 -9.95 8.66
C GLN A 157 -22.05 -9.36 7.60
N GLY A 158 -21.56 -8.15 7.81
CA GLY A 158 -20.67 -7.47 6.90
C GLY A 158 -19.25 -8.05 6.88
N ALA A 159 -18.49 -7.78 5.83
CA ALA A 159 -17.11 -8.19 5.66
C ALA A 159 -16.14 -7.16 6.26
N PHE A 160 -16.31 -6.83 7.53
CA PHE A 160 -15.47 -5.81 8.17
C PHE A 160 -14.13 -6.40 8.60
N PHE A 161 -13.07 -5.59 8.51
CA PHE A 161 -11.73 -5.93 8.93
C PHE A 161 -11.13 -4.75 9.70
N GLN A 162 -10.52 -5.05 10.85
CA GLN A 162 -9.90 -4.01 11.66
C GLN A 162 -8.65 -3.45 10.98
N PRO A 163 -8.45 -2.11 10.92
CA PRO A 163 -7.19 -1.55 10.46
C PRO A 163 -6.00 -2.14 11.21
N THR A 164 -5.06 -2.74 10.49
CA THR A 164 -3.98 -3.55 11.04
C THR A 164 -2.63 -3.00 10.64
N LEU A 165 -1.80 -2.66 11.63
CA LEU A 165 -0.43 -2.22 11.45
C LEU A 165 0.53 -3.32 11.93
N LEU A 166 1.43 -3.71 11.05
CA LEU A 166 2.50 -4.66 11.32
C LEU A 166 3.85 -3.94 11.39
N LEU A 167 4.84 -4.56 12.00
CA LEU A 167 6.22 -4.11 12.06
C LEU A 167 7.16 -5.26 11.70
N CYS A 168 7.96 -5.08 10.66
CA CYS A 168 9.05 -5.98 10.32
C CYS A 168 10.38 -5.35 10.76
N GLN A 169 11.00 -5.88 11.80
CA GLN A 169 12.23 -5.34 12.40
C GLN A 169 13.45 -5.46 11.48
N GLN A 170 13.47 -6.48 10.61
CA GLN A 170 14.58 -6.77 9.70
C GLN A 170 14.09 -6.90 8.24
N PRO A 171 13.57 -5.81 7.65
CA PRO A 171 12.93 -5.88 6.35
C PRO A 171 13.90 -6.22 5.21
N MET A 172 15.19 -5.92 5.37
CA MET A 172 16.22 -6.31 4.38
C MET A 172 16.41 -7.83 4.28
N ASN A 173 16.12 -8.56 5.35
CA ASN A 173 16.30 -10.02 5.45
C ASN A 173 14.98 -10.80 5.37
N THR A 174 13.87 -10.12 5.08
CA THR A 174 12.52 -10.70 5.11
C THR A 174 11.85 -10.54 3.75
N ASP A 175 11.65 -11.63 3.01
CA ASP A 175 11.03 -11.58 1.68
C ASP A 175 9.51 -11.39 1.74
N SER A 176 8.85 -12.06 2.69
CA SER A 176 7.38 -12.10 2.78
C SER A 176 6.71 -10.73 2.78
N VAL A 177 7.29 -9.75 3.49
CA VAL A 177 6.75 -8.38 3.57
C VAL A 177 6.90 -7.58 2.25
N HIS A 178 7.66 -8.11 1.31
CA HIS A 178 7.84 -7.55 -0.04
C HIS A 178 7.15 -8.37 -1.13
N ASP A 179 6.59 -9.53 -0.78
CA ASP A 179 5.95 -10.45 -1.72
C ASP A 179 4.44 -10.65 -1.48
N ILE A 180 3.99 -10.50 -0.23
CA ILE A 180 2.60 -10.74 0.15
C ILE A 180 1.83 -9.43 0.21
N GLU A 181 0.81 -9.28 -0.64
CA GLU A 181 -0.16 -8.19 -0.55
C GLU A 181 -1.41 -8.65 0.23
N ALA A 182 -1.69 -8.03 1.38
CA ALA A 182 -2.98 -8.10 2.04
C ALA A 182 -3.87 -6.98 1.50
N PHE A 183 -4.78 -7.29 0.56
CA PHE A 183 -5.62 -6.31 -0.13
C PHE A 183 -6.77 -5.82 0.77
N GLY A 184 -6.41 -5.11 1.83
CA GLY A 184 -7.29 -4.62 2.89
C GLY A 184 -6.65 -3.48 3.68
N PRO A 185 -7.17 -3.12 4.86
CA PRO A 185 -6.68 -2.02 5.67
C PRO A 185 -5.40 -2.41 6.45
N VAL A 186 -4.37 -2.83 5.73
CA VAL A 186 -3.14 -3.40 6.29
C VAL A 186 -1.92 -2.67 5.74
N SER A 187 -0.99 -2.30 6.61
CA SER A 187 0.32 -1.78 6.25
C SER A 187 1.41 -2.32 7.18
N THR A 188 2.64 -2.38 6.69
CA THR A 188 3.81 -2.85 7.45
C THR A 188 4.85 -1.75 7.59
N LEU A 189 5.21 -1.41 8.83
CA LEU A 189 6.35 -0.57 9.14
C LEU A 189 7.65 -1.32 8.88
N MET A 190 8.61 -0.63 8.26
CA MET A 190 9.92 -1.16 7.88
C MET A 190 11.01 -0.16 8.24
N PRO A 191 11.79 -0.38 9.30
CA PRO A 191 12.87 0.52 9.66
C PRO A 191 14.04 0.42 8.70
N TYR A 192 14.73 1.54 8.50
CA TYR A 192 15.99 1.63 7.78
C TYR A 192 17.03 2.45 8.55
N ASP A 193 18.31 2.22 8.29
CA ASP A 193 19.40 2.90 8.99
C ASP A 193 20.01 4.06 8.17
N ASN A 194 19.85 4.08 6.86
CA ASN A 194 20.28 5.15 5.95
C ASN A 194 19.45 5.16 4.67
N MET A 195 19.50 6.27 3.90
CA MET A 195 18.69 6.43 2.68
C MET A 195 19.01 5.41 1.59
N GLU A 196 20.22 4.86 1.52
CA GLU A 196 20.55 3.79 0.56
C GLU A 196 19.73 2.52 0.88
N GLU A 197 19.63 2.17 2.17
CA GLU A 197 18.78 1.06 2.61
C GLU A 197 17.29 1.34 2.35
N ALA A 198 16.82 2.56 2.62
CA ALA A 198 15.43 2.93 2.32
C ALA A 198 15.10 2.72 0.84
N MET A 199 15.99 3.15 -0.06
CA MET A 199 15.82 2.94 -1.50
C MET A 199 15.91 1.46 -1.89
N ALA A 200 16.79 0.70 -1.26
CA ALA A 200 16.89 -0.75 -1.48
C ALA A 200 15.58 -1.45 -1.06
N LEU A 201 15.01 -1.11 0.10
CA LEU A 201 13.72 -1.61 0.56
C LEU A 201 12.58 -1.26 -0.42
N ALA A 202 12.55 -0.02 -0.92
CA ALA A 202 11.54 0.39 -1.90
C ALA A 202 11.56 -0.51 -3.14
N LYS A 203 12.76 -0.80 -3.68
CA LYS A 203 12.97 -1.64 -4.88
C LYS A 203 12.55 -3.09 -4.68
N ARG A 204 12.58 -3.60 -3.46
CA ARG A 204 12.16 -4.99 -3.16
C ARG A 204 10.69 -5.27 -3.47
N GLY A 205 9.85 -4.26 -3.67
CA GLY A 205 8.49 -4.43 -4.17
C GLY A 205 8.39 -4.99 -5.59
N LYS A 206 9.51 -5.10 -6.31
CA LYS A 206 9.58 -5.66 -7.68
C LYS A 206 8.71 -4.92 -8.70
N GLY A 207 8.56 -3.64 -8.52
CA GLY A 207 7.65 -2.77 -9.26
C GLY A 207 6.37 -2.47 -8.47
N SER A 208 5.91 -1.25 -8.54
CA SER A 208 4.65 -0.81 -7.93
C SER A 208 4.02 0.34 -8.72
N LEU A 209 2.73 0.55 -8.52
CA LEU A 209 2.01 1.65 -9.15
C LEU A 209 2.50 3.00 -8.65
N VAL A 210 2.76 3.10 -7.35
CA VAL A 210 3.09 4.36 -6.71
C VAL A 210 4.11 4.17 -5.59
N GLY A 211 5.07 5.10 -5.48
CA GLY A 211 5.89 5.35 -4.32
C GLY A 211 5.71 6.80 -3.84
N SER A 212 5.80 7.03 -2.53
CA SER A 212 5.86 8.39 -1.97
C SER A 212 7.15 8.59 -1.20
N LEU A 213 7.69 9.79 -1.31
CA LEU A 213 8.78 10.28 -0.47
C LEU A 213 8.30 11.53 0.25
N ILE A 214 8.38 11.50 1.55
CA ILE A 214 8.10 12.65 2.41
C ILE A 214 9.42 13.17 2.96
N THR A 215 9.78 14.40 2.57
CA THR A 215 11.08 15.03 2.87
C THR A 215 10.91 16.54 3.04
N LYS A 216 11.80 17.16 3.78
CA LYS A 216 11.84 18.63 3.96
C LYS A 216 12.70 19.33 2.91
N THR A 217 13.59 18.59 2.26
CA THR A 217 14.61 19.20 1.40
C THR A 217 14.55 18.66 -0.03
N PRO A 218 14.62 19.54 -1.02
CA PRO A 218 14.65 19.13 -2.43
C PRO A 218 15.91 18.33 -2.78
N GLU A 219 16.99 18.46 -2.00
CA GLU A 219 18.24 17.72 -2.19
C GLU A 219 18.04 16.23 -1.97
N VAL A 220 17.28 15.82 -0.93
CA VAL A 220 16.93 14.42 -0.70
C VAL A 220 16.07 13.90 -1.84
N ALA A 221 15.07 14.67 -2.30
CA ALA A 221 14.27 14.29 -3.46
C ALA A 221 15.12 14.11 -4.72
N ALA A 222 16.06 15.01 -4.97
CA ALA A 222 16.99 14.93 -6.12
C ALA A 222 17.89 13.69 -6.10
N GLN A 223 18.22 13.17 -4.92
CA GLN A 223 18.96 11.91 -4.77
C GLN A 223 18.09 10.67 -4.99
N VAL A 224 16.86 10.68 -4.45
CA VAL A 224 15.98 9.51 -4.40
C VAL A 224 15.26 9.29 -5.74
N VAL A 225 14.74 10.36 -6.36
CA VAL A 225 13.90 10.25 -7.55
C VAL A 225 14.60 9.51 -8.71
N PRO A 226 15.83 9.85 -9.13
CA PRO A 226 16.49 9.15 -10.22
C PRO A 226 16.73 7.66 -9.94
N ARG A 227 16.86 7.29 -8.68
CA ARG A 227 17.16 5.92 -8.25
C ARG A 227 15.92 5.05 -8.12
N LEU A 228 14.73 5.64 -7.94
CA LEU A 228 13.47 4.94 -7.75
C LEU A 228 12.50 5.07 -8.92
N ALA A 229 12.67 6.02 -9.81
CA ALA A 229 11.74 6.30 -10.91
C ALA A 229 11.41 5.07 -11.77
N ALA A 230 12.40 4.22 -12.04
CA ALA A 230 12.22 3.00 -12.83
C ALA A 230 11.45 1.88 -12.07
N ASN A 231 11.23 2.02 -10.77
CA ASN A 231 10.59 0.99 -9.94
C ASN A 231 9.12 1.30 -9.61
N HIS A 232 8.64 2.49 -9.96
CA HIS A 232 7.29 2.95 -9.64
C HIS A 232 6.64 3.58 -10.87
N GLY A 233 5.35 3.34 -11.08
CA GLY A 233 4.58 4.01 -12.12
C GLY A 233 4.50 5.51 -11.87
N ARG A 234 4.52 5.91 -10.60
CA ARG A 234 4.55 7.29 -10.16
C ARG A 234 5.36 7.44 -8.86
N LEU A 235 6.16 8.48 -8.75
CA LEU A 235 6.75 8.93 -7.48
C LEU A 235 6.08 10.23 -7.05
N HIS A 236 5.57 10.24 -5.85
CA HIS A 236 4.92 11.37 -5.22
C HIS A 236 5.83 11.95 -4.15
N ILE A 237 6.28 13.18 -4.36
CA ILE A 237 7.13 13.90 -3.40
C ILE A 237 6.25 14.86 -2.61
N LEU A 238 6.35 14.79 -1.30
CA LEU A 238 5.55 15.59 -0.37
C LEU A 238 6.43 16.30 0.64
N ASP A 239 6.15 17.59 0.81
CA ASP A 239 6.57 18.44 1.89
C ASP A 239 5.36 19.26 2.39
N ARG A 240 5.55 20.11 3.40
CA ARG A 240 4.48 20.96 3.93
C ARG A 240 3.93 21.96 2.90
N GLU A 241 4.75 22.42 1.96
CA GLU A 241 4.34 23.41 0.96
C GLU A 241 3.44 22.77 -0.10
N SER A 242 3.80 21.59 -0.58
CA SER A 242 3.04 20.84 -1.59
C SER A 242 1.81 20.11 -1.03
N ALA A 243 1.74 19.90 0.28
CA ALA A 243 0.68 19.11 0.91
C ALA A 243 -0.74 19.66 0.66
N GLY A 244 -0.87 20.99 0.58
CA GLY A 244 -2.15 21.66 0.32
C GLY A 244 -2.66 21.48 -1.12
N GLU A 245 -1.76 21.28 -2.07
CA GLU A 245 -2.03 21.13 -3.50
C GLU A 245 -1.97 19.67 -3.96
N SER A 246 -1.51 18.78 -3.09
CA SER A 246 -1.30 17.37 -3.41
C SER A 246 -2.62 16.64 -3.66
N THR A 247 -2.64 15.84 -4.71
CA THR A 247 -3.72 14.88 -4.97
C THR A 247 -3.70 13.66 -4.05
N GLY A 248 -2.64 13.51 -3.22
CA GLY A 248 -2.40 12.37 -2.34
C GLY A 248 -1.77 11.17 -3.04
N HIS A 249 -1.21 10.25 -2.23
CA HIS A 249 -0.48 9.07 -2.69
C HIS A 249 -1.25 8.25 -3.73
N GLY A 250 -2.49 7.93 -3.44
CA GLY A 250 -3.31 7.01 -4.24
C GLY A 250 -4.10 7.65 -5.37
N SER A 251 -3.96 8.95 -5.65
CA SER A 251 -4.76 9.64 -6.68
C SER A 251 -4.07 9.62 -8.04
N PRO A 252 -4.66 9.02 -9.08
CA PRO A 252 -4.12 9.12 -10.42
C PRO A 252 -4.29 10.55 -10.97
N LEU A 253 -3.31 11.02 -11.72
CA LEU A 253 -3.45 12.27 -12.48
C LEU A 253 -4.15 11.95 -13.81
N PRO A 254 -5.14 12.76 -14.26
CA PRO A 254 -5.90 12.50 -15.47
C PRO A 254 -5.04 12.38 -16.74
N SER A 255 -3.90 13.04 -16.77
CA SER A 255 -2.96 13.04 -17.90
C SER A 255 -1.93 11.91 -17.86
N LEU A 256 -1.88 11.12 -16.77
CA LEU A 256 -0.91 10.05 -16.62
C LEU A 256 -1.56 8.70 -16.90
N LYS A 257 -0.80 7.86 -17.60
CA LYS A 257 -1.15 6.45 -17.76
C LYS A 257 -1.09 5.76 -16.40
N HIS A 258 -2.19 5.12 -16.00
CA HIS A 258 -2.20 4.32 -14.78
C HIS A 258 -1.54 2.97 -15.05
N GLY A 259 -0.52 2.66 -14.29
CA GLY A 259 0.26 1.44 -14.40
C GLY A 259 1.59 1.56 -13.70
N GLY A 260 2.28 0.46 -13.55
CA GLY A 260 3.60 0.40 -12.93
C GLY A 260 4.52 -0.57 -13.64
N PRO A 261 5.82 -0.53 -13.33
CA PRO A 261 6.79 -1.48 -13.85
C PRO A 261 6.74 -2.81 -13.09
N GLY A 262 7.28 -3.85 -13.71
CA GLY A 262 7.47 -5.15 -13.07
C GLY A 262 6.15 -5.88 -12.81
N ARG A 263 5.83 -6.11 -11.54
CA ARG A 263 4.64 -6.86 -11.14
C ARG A 263 3.34 -6.04 -11.12
N ALA A 264 3.46 -4.71 -11.08
CA ALA A 264 2.29 -3.81 -10.94
C ALA A 264 1.66 -3.40 -12.28
#